data_270be706c0fd6a2e1c05508a50690847
#
_entry.id   270be706c0fd6a2e1c05508a50690847
#
_cell.length_a   1.000
_cell.length_b   1.000
_cell.length_c   1.000
_cell.angle_alpha   90.00
_cell.angle_beta   90.00
_cell.angle_gamma   90.00
#
_symmetry.space_group_name_H-M   'P 1'
#
loop_
_entity.id
_entity.type
_entity.pdbx_description
1 polymer ?
#
loop_
_entity_poly.entity_id
_entity_poly.type
_entity_poly.pdbx_seq_one_letter_code
_entity_poly.pdbx_strand_id
1 'polypeptide(L)'
;LITLNLATLYLIKFLLMSTSPFPLLATWVELPKNTDFTIYNLPFGVFKSNKLSPRIGMAIGDQVIDLXILDQEGFFSNLFLPEGIFLKDSLNDLIGLGKVKXKKIRERVQQLLLQENEELRSHSIRGKVLIKSKEVEMLLPVKIGDYTDFYSSIEHATNVGKMFRDPENALLPNWRHLPVGYHGRASSIVVSGTPINRPKGQFKDANMDKPAFGPSRSMDFELELAFITGKSTQLGESIATQEAEDYIFGMVLFNDWSARDIQAWEYVPLGPFLGKNFG
;
A
#
# COMPACT_ATOMS: atom_id res chain seq x y z
N LEU A 1 -30.36 18.51 24.71
CA LEU A 1 -29.50 17.31 24.56
C LEU A 1 -30.41 16.09 24.53
N ILE A 2 -30.59 15.51 23.33
CA ILE A 2 -31.36 14.28 23.16
C ILE A 2 -30.39 13.12 23.44
N THR A 3 -30.55 12.47 24.56
CA THR A 3 -29.81 11.26 24.91
C THR A 3 -30.47 10.08 24.17
N LEU A 4 -29.85 9.64 23.09
CA LEU A 4 -30.24 8.38 22.44
C LEU A 4 -29.79 7.23 23.35
N ASN A 5 -30.72 6.36 23.72
CA ASN A 5 -30.38 5.20 24.53
C ASN A 5 -29.64 4.14 23.70
N LEU A 6 -28.96 3.22 24.38
CA LEU A 6 -28.16 2.17 23.72
C LEU A 6 -28.97 1.32 22.73
N ALA A 7 -30.25 1.06 23.03
CA ALA A 7 -31.14 0.29 22.14
C ALA A 7 -31.37 1.04 20.81
N THR A 8 -31.58 2.36 20.89
CA THR A 8 -31.75 3.21 19.69
C THR A 8 -30.46 3.26 18.86
N LEU A 9 -29.31 3.34 19.52
CA LEU A 9 -28.00 3.29 18.84
C LEU A 9 -27.77 1.93 18.15
N TYR A 10 -28.15 0.84 18.81
CA TYR A 10 -28.08 -0.51 18.20
C TYR A 10 -29.02 -0.64 17.00
N LEU A 11 -30.24 -0.10 17.12
CA LEU A 11 -31.23 -0.14 16.03
C LEU A 11 -30.75 0.67 14.83
N ILE A 12 -30.18 1.86 15.06
CA ILE A 12 -29.60 2.71 14.01
C ILE A 12 -28.42 1.98 13.35
N LYS A 13 -27.55 1.36 14.15
CA LYS A 13 -26.42 0.61 13.63
C LYS A 13 -26.88 -0.60 12.79
N PHE A 14 -27.93 -1.30 13.25
CA PHE A 14 -28.55 -2.42 12.54
C PHE A 14 -29.18 -1.96 11.23
N LEU A 15 -29.92 -0.85 11.26
CA LEU A 15 -30.55 -0.25 10.08
C LEU A 15 -29.52 0.24 9.06
N LEU A 16 -28.42 0.83 9.52
CA LEU A 16 -27.33 1.27 8.65
C LEU A 16 -26.61 0.05 8.02
N MET A 17 -26.48 -1.05 8.76
CA MET A 17 -25.91 -2.28 8.22
C MET A 17 -26.84 -2.95 7.18
N SER A 18 -28.16 -2.78 7.33
CA SER A 18 -29.12 -3.36 6.38
C SER A 18 -29.21 -2.60 5.06
N THR A 19 -28.60 -1.40 5.00
CA THR A 19 -28.61 -0.57 3.77
C THR A 19 -27.28 -0.62 3.01
N SER A 20 -26.36 -1.50 3.42
CA SER A 20 -25.12 -1.71 2.68
C SER A 20 -25.44 -2.19 1.25
N PRO A 21 -24.90 -1.54 0.22
CA PRO A 21 -25.10 -2.01 -1.16
C PRO A 21 -24.34 -3.31 -1.45
N PHE A 22 -23.52 -3.77 -0.49
CA PHE A 22 -22.73 -4.99 -0.64
C PHE A 22 -23.32 -6.10 0.24
N PRO A 23 -23.39 -7.33 -0.27
CA PRO A 23 -23.84 -8.47 0.54
C PRO A 23 -22.91 -8.66 1.75
N LEU A 24 -23.49 -9.06 2.87
CA LEU A 24 -22.71 -9.40 4.06
C LEU A 24 -22.08 -10.78 3.83
N LEU A 25 -20.79 -10.78 3.51
CA LEU A 25 -20.02 -12.00 3.32
C LEU A 25 -19.46 -12.50 4.65
N ALA A 26 -19.67 -13.77 4.93
CA ALA A 26 -19.05 -14.45 6.06
C ALA A 26 -17.98 -15.41 5.55
N THR A 27 -16.96 -15.65 6.36
CA THR A 27 -15.86 -16.57 6.02
C THR A 27 -15.73 -17.65 7.08
N TRP A 28 -15.34 -18.86 6.66
CA TRP A 28 -15.02 -19.96 7.58
C TRP A 28 -13.64 -19.80 8.23
N VAL A 29 -12.82 -18.87 7.71
CA VAL A 29 -11.51 -18.58 8.30
C VAL A 29 -11.72 -17.78 9.58
N GLU A 30 -11.12 -18.25 10.67
CA GLU A 30 -11.17 -17.53 11.94
C GLU A 30 -10.35 -16.24 11.82
N LEU A 31 -11.01 -15.10 12.04
CA LEU A 31 -10.41 -13.77 11.89
C LEU A 31 -10.19 -13.12 13.26
N PRO A 32 -9.02 -12.51 13.50
CA PRO A 32 -8.85 -11.64 14.67
C PRO A 32 -9.88 -10.52 14.68
N LYS A 33 -10.35 -10.14 15.87
CA LYS A 33 -11.47 -9.20 16.07
C LYS A 33 -11.30 -7.86 15.32
N ASN A 34 -10.10 -7.36 15.27
CA ASN A 34 -9.83 -6.02 14.69
C ASN A 34 -8.90 -6.09 13.49
N THR A 35 -9.03 -7.13 12.68
CA THR A 35 -8.19 -7.26 11.48
C THR A 35 -8.66 -6.33 10.36
N ASP A 36 -7.71 -5.74 9.64
CA ASP A 36 -7.97 -5.03 8.40
C ASP A 36 -8.06 -5.99 7.20
N PHE A 37 -7.60 -7.23 7.37
CA PHE A 37 -7.57 -8.24 6.28
C PHE A 37 -8.78 -9.15 6.37
N THR A 38 -9.95 -8.57 6.07
CA THR A 38 -11.23 -9.29 6.06
C THR A 38 -11.47 -9.98 4.71
N ILE A 39 -12.59 -10.70 4.59
CA ILE A 39 -13.03 -11.32 3.34
C ILE A 39 -13.23 -10.29 2.20
N TYR A 40 -13.42 -9.03 2.56
CA TYR A 40 -13.57 -7.93 1.58
C TYR A 40 -12.23 -7.35 1.15
N ASN A 41 -11.20 -7.49 1.99
CA ASN A 41 -9.87 -6.95 1.73
C ASN A 41 -8.85 -8.09 1.73
N LEU A 42 -8.65 -8.66 0.56
CA LEU A 42 -7.72 -9.77 0.30
C LEU A 42 -6.54 -9.21 -0.51
N PRO A 43 -5.58 -8.50 0.14
CA PRO A 43 -4.49 -7.89 -0.63
C PRO A 43 -3.49 -8.94 -1.07
N PHE A 44 -2.98 -8.75 -2.29
CA PHE A 44 -1.86 -9.52 -2.82
C PHE A 44 -0.56 -9.09 -2.14
N GLY A 45 0.38 -10.00 -2.00
CA GLY A 45 1.72 -9.72 -1.49
C GLY A 45 2.70 -10.78 -1.92
N VAL A 46 3.96 -10.58 -1.57
CA VAL A 46 5.03 -11.54 -1.79
C VAL A 46 5.61 -11.92 -0.42
N PHE A 47 5.79 -13.21 -0.21
CA PHE A 47 6.30 -13.73 1.06
C PHE A 47 7.30 -14.86 0.82
N LYS A 48 8.11 -15.13 1.83
CA LYS A 48 8.98 -16.31 1.89
C LYS A 48 8.98 -16.85 3.33
N SER A 49 9.56 -18.03 3.52
CA SER A 49 9.81 -18.57 4.86
C SER A 49 11.11 -19.40 4.83
N ASN A 50 11.48 -19.95 5.96
CA ASN A 50 12.66 -20.85 6.02
C ASN A 50 12.49 -22.11 5.13
N LYS A 51 11.24 -22.44 4.78
CA LYS A 51 10.92 -23.63 3.99
C LYS A 51 10.42 -23.30 2.57
N LEU A 52 10.10 -22.04 2.31
CA LEU A 52 9.43 -21.62 1.07
C LEU A 52 10.20 -20.49 0.43
N SER A 53 10.63 -20.68 -0.82
CA SER A 53 11.20 -19.61 -1.65
C SER A 53 10.16 -18.50 -1.87
N PRO A 54 10.61 -17.28 -2.24
CA PRO A 54 9.69 -16.18 -2.53
C PRO A 54 8.55 -16.59 -3.46
N ARG A 55 7.33 -16.19 -3.10
CA ARG A 55 6.13 -16.51 -3.87
C ARG A 55 4.99 -15.57 -3.53
N ILE A 56 3.97 -15.60 -4.38
CA ILE A 56 2.82 -14.68 -4.28
C ILE A 56 1.75 -15.32 -3.39
N GLY A 57 1.19 -14.50 -2.50
CA GLY A 57 0.07 -14.88 -1.64
C GLY A 57 -0.93 -13.75 -1.49
N MET A 58 -1.94 -14.01 -0.67
CA MET A 58 -2.93 -12.99 -0.27
C MET A 58 -3.11 -13.07 1.24
N ALA A 59 -3.40 -11.93 1.86
CA ALA A 59 -3.64 -11.90 3.30
C ALA A 59 -5.12 -12.12 3.62
N ILE A 60 -5.40 -12.85 4.70
CA ILE A 60 -6.70 -12.92 5.37
C ILE A 60 -6.49 -13.07 6.88
N GLY A 61 -7.02 -12.15 7.65
CA GLY A 61 -6.82 -12.14 9.09
C GLY A 61 -5.34 -12.07 9.46
N ASP A 62 -4.90 -13.04 10.24
CA ASP A 62 -3.49 -13.19 10.64
C ASP A 62 -2.77 -14.29 9.83
N GLN A 63 -3.27 -14.55 8.62
CA GLN A 63 -2.76 -15.65 7.78
C GLN A 63 -2.45 -15.15 6.36
N VAL A 64 -1.54 -15.86 5.71
CA VAL A 64 -1.21 -15.68 4.28
C VAL A 64 -1.71 -16.93 3.54
N ILE A 65 -2.43 -16.71 2.46
CA ILE A 65 -2.93 -17.74 1.53
C ILE A 65 -1.83 -17.95 0.47
N ASP A 66 -1.29 -19.16 0.37
CA ASP A 66 -0.26 -19.51 -0.62
C ASP A 66 -0.95 -19.78 -1.97
N LEU A 67 -0.85 -18.87 -2.88
CA LEU A 67 -1.45 -19.04 -4.20
C LEU A 67 -0.73 -20.06 -5.09
N UNK A 68 0.46 -20.46 -4.84
CA UNK A 68 1.06 -21.35 -5.39
C UNK A 68 0.52 -22.52 -5.26
N ILE A 69 0.17 -22.92 -3.97
CA ILE A 69 -0.44 -24.22 -3.68
C ILE A 69 -1.83 -24.34 -4.30
N LEU A 70 -2.63 -23.30 -4.20
CA LEU A 70 -3.97 -23.32 -4.83
C LEU A 70 -3.88 -23.60 -6.34
N ASP A 71 -2.90 -23.01 -7.01
CA ASP A 71 -2.72 -23.21 -8.46
C ASP A 71 -2.33 -24.65 -8.78
N GLN A 72 -1.39 -25.21 -8.04
CA GLN A 72 -0.92 -26.59 -8.21
C GLN A 72 -2.04 -27.62 -8.02
N GLU A 73 -2.98 -27.32 -7.14
CA GLU A 73 -4.13 -28.20 -6.86
C GLU A 73 -5.31 -27.92 -7.81
N GLY A 74 -5.12 -27.05 -8.81
CA GLY A 74 -6.09 -26.82 -9.88
C GLY A 74 -7.21 -25.84 -9.56
N PHE A 75 -7.15 -25.13 -8.43
CA PHE A 75 -8.21 -24.19 -8.06
C PHE A 75 -8.35 -23.01 -9.03
N PHE A 76 -7.32 -22.76 -9.87
CA PHE A 76 -7.32 -21.69 -10.88
C PHE A 76 -7.32 -22.21 -12.32
N SER A 77 -7.54 -23.52 -12.55
CA SER A 77 -7.42 -24.12 -13.88
C SER A 77 -8.29 -23.45 -14.96
N ASN A 78 -9.47 -22.94 -14.58
CA ASN A 78 -10.37 -22.24 -15.49
C ASN A 78 -9.93 -20.81 -15.81
N LEU A 79 -8.87 -20.30 -15.17
CA LEU A 79 -8.39 -18.94 -15.40
C LEU A 79 -7.27 -18.89 -16.45
N PHE A 80 -6.73 -20.05 -16.88
CA PHE A 80 -5.68 -20.16 -17.90
C PHE A 80 -4.51 -19.20 -17.58
N LEU A 81 -3.91 -19.37 -16.41
CA LEU A 81 -2.80 -18.55 -15.95
C LEU A 81 -1.46 -19.11 -16.49
N PRO A 82 -0.47 -18.24 -16.70
CA PRO A 82 0.87 -18.72 -17.07
C PRO A 82 1.46 -19.63 -15.99
N GLU A 83 2.14 -20.68 -16.40
CA GLU A 83 2.80 -21.61 -15.49
C GLU A 83 3.77 -20.87 -14.58
N GLY A 84 3.71 -21.17 -13.29
CA GLY A 84 4.62 -20.60 -12.30
C GLY A 84 4.39 -19.14 -11.98
N ILE A 85 3.27 -18.56 -12.38
CA ILE A 85 2.97 -17.13 -12.16
C ILE A 85 3.03 -16.77 -10.66
N PHE A 86 2.67 -17.70 -9.78
CA PHE A 86 2.68 -17.47 -8.34
C PHE A 86 4.03 -17.82 -7.68
N LEU A 87 5.01 -18.34 -8.43
CA LEU A 87 6.36 -18.61 -7.93
C LEU A 87 7.34 -17.47 -8.29
N LYS A 88 6.83 -16.26 -8.31
CA LYS A 88 7.63 -15.06 -8.59
C LYS A 88 7.98 -14.32 -7.30
N ASP A 89 9.11 -13.63 -7.34
CA ASP A 89 9.60 -12.81 -6.23
C ASP A 89 9.03 -11.40 -6.23
N SER A 90 8.09 -11.12 -7.15
CA SER A 90 7.38 -9.84 -7.24
C SER A 90 6.04 -10.02 -7.93
N LEU A 91 5.13 -9.07 -7.75
CA LEU A 91 3.82 -9.06 -8.40
C LEU A 91 3.87 -8.57 -9.85
N ASN A 92 5.02 -8.09 -10.33
CA ASN A 92 5.10 -7.40 -11.64
C ASN A 92 4.51 -8.24 -12.78
N ASP A 93 4.89 -9.52 -12.87
CA ASP A 93 4.36 -10.41 -13.92
C ASP A 93 2.84 -10.64 -13.76
N LEU A 94 2.39 -10.80 -12.49
CA LEU A 94 0.97 -10.98 -12.20
C LEU A 94 0.17 -9.72 -12.57
N ILE A 95 0.70 -8.54 -12.22
CA ILE A 95 0.10 -7.24 -12.58
C ILE A 95 0.02 -7.12 -14.11
N GLY A 96 1.06 -7.58 -14.80
CA GLY A 96 1.10 -7.59 -16.28
C GLY A 96 -0.02 -8.39 -16.95
N LEU A 97 -0.68 -9.31 -16.22
CA LEU A 97 -1.84 -10.03 -16.76
C LEU A 97 -3.08 -9.14 -16.91
N GLY A 98 -3.04 -7.95 -16.30
CA GLY A 98 -4.11 -6.96 -16.40
C GLY A 98 -5.19 -7.08 -15.33
N LYS A 99 -5.89 -5.98 -15.11
CA LYS A 99 -6.88 -5.78 -14.05
C LYS A 99 -7.97 -6.86 -14.02
N VAL A 100 -8.41 -7.33 -15.20
CA VAL A 100 -9.46 -8.36 -15.32
C VAL A 100 -8.97 -9.69 -14.71
N LYS A 101 -7.76 -10.10 -14.96
CA LYS A 101 -7.21 -11.34 -14.36
C LYS A 101 -7.01 -11.20 -12.84
N UNK A 102 -6.45 -10.22 -12.42
CA UNK A 102 -6.29 -10.01 -11.19
C UNK A 102 -7.48 -10.06 -10.49
N LYS A 103 -8.68 -9.41 -10.88
CA LYS A 103 -10.02 -9.48 -10.31
C LYS A 103 -10.53 -10.92 -10.22
N LYS A 104 -10.42 -11.68 -11.29
CA LYS A 104 -10.89 -13.09 -11.32
C LYS A 104 -10.15 -13.96 -10.29
N ILE A 105 -8.84 -13.75 -10.11
CA ILE A 105 -8.07 -14.49 -9.10
C ILE A 105 -8.60 -14.13 -7.70
N ARG A 106 -8.77 -12.84 -7.42
CA ARG A 106 -9.30 -12.37 -6.13
C ARG A 106 -10.70 -12.95 -5.85
N GLU A 107 -11.60 -12.87 -6.83
CA GLU A 107 -12.96 -13.39 -6.72
C GLU A 107 -12.94 -14.90 -6.45
N ARG A 108 -12.07 -15.64 -7.13
CA ARG A 108 -11.95 -17.09 -6.90
C ARG A 108 -11.48 -17.39 -5.48
N VAL A 109 -10.45 -16.68 -5.00
CA VAL A 109 -9.97 -16.85 -3.61
C VAL A 109 -11.10 -16.48 -2.63
N GLN A 110 -11.79 -15.37 -2.86
CA GLN A 110 -12.92 -14.96 -2.01
C GLN A 110 -13.98 -16.06 -1.94
N GLN A 111 -14.37 -16.66 -3.08
CA GLN A 111 -15.32 -17.77 -3.15
C GLN A 111 -14.87 -18.96 -2.30
N LEU A 112 -13.60 -19.33 -2.40
CA LEU A 112 -13.03 -20.45 -1.63
C LEU A 112 -13.08 -20.22 -0.11
N LEU A 113 -13.13 -18.96 0.31
CA LEU A 113 -13.12 -18.58 1.72
C LEU A 113 -14.52 -18.30 2.31
N LEU A 114 -15.57 -18.31 1.49
CA LEU A 114 -16.92 -18.07 1.97
C LEU A 114 -17.36 -19.15 2.96
N GLN A 115 -18.13 -18.75 3.95
CA GLN A 115 -18.61 -19.63 5.05
C GLN A 115 -19.25 -20.93 4.55
N GLU A 116 -20.00 -20.85 3.47
CA GLU A 116 -20.74 -21.99 2.90
C GLU A 116 -19.95 -22.80 1.87
N ASN A 117 -18.72 -22.39 1.54
CA ASN A 117 -17.92 -23.08 0.52
C ASN A 117 -17.03 -24.14 1.17
N GLU A 118 -17.18 -25.39 0.74
CA GLU A 118 -16.44 -26.53 1.28
C GLU A 118 -15.22 -26.94 0.42
N GLU A 119 -15.06 -26.35 -0.77
CA GLU A 119 -14.00 -26.78 -1.71
C GLU A 119 -12.61 -26.77 -1.07
N LEU A 120 -12.23 -25.65 -0.44
CA LEU A 120 -10.94 -25.53 0.25
C LEU A 120 -11.08 -25.90 1.73
N ARG A 121 -12.20 -25.54 2.34
CA ARG A 121 -12.45 -25.76 3.78
C ARG A 121 -12.26 -27.22 4.18
N SER A 122 -12.78 -28.16 3.39
CA SER A 122 -12.69 -29.61 3.63
C SER A 122 -11.51 -30.28 2.93
N HIS A 123 -10.71 -29.52 2.17
CA HIS A 123 -9.62 -30.08 1.37
C HIS A 123 -8.40 -30.39 2.25
N SER A 124 -7.71 -31.49 1.94
CA SER A 124 -6.53 -31.94 2.70
C SER A 124 -5.36 -30.93 2.69
N ILE A 125 -5.31 -30.06 1.66
CA ILE A 125 -4.25 -29.05 1.56
C ILE A 125 -4.52 -27.78 2.38
N ARG A 126 -5.70 -27.65 2.99
CA ARG A 126 -6.08 -26.44 3.72
C ARG A 126 -4.97 -25.93 4.67
N GLY A 127 -4.40 -26.85 5.44
CA GLY A 127 -3.35 -26.51 6.40
C GLY A 127 -2.02 -26.13 5.77
N LYS A 128 -1.82 -26.39 4.47
CA LYS A 128 -0.62 -25.95 3.73
C LYS A 128 -0.85 -24.60 3.05
N VAL A 129 -2.10 -24.32 2.66
CA VAL A 129 -2.49 -23.08 1.96
C VAL A 129 -2.51 -21.90 2.93
N LEU A 130 -3.05 -22.11 4.15
CA LEU A 130 -3.20 -21.05 5.15
C LEU A 130 -2.03 -21.09 6.13
N ILE A 131 -1.13 -20.14 5.99
CA ILE A 131 0.12 -20.04 6.78
C ILE A 131 0.01 -18.84 7.72
N LYS A 132 0.35 -19.01 8.99
CA LYS A 132 0.30 -17.89 9.93
C LYS A 132 1.29 -16.80 9.52
N SER A 133 0.87 -15.54 9.55
CA SER A 133 1.71 -14.39 9.15
C SER A 133 3.04 -14.34 9.91
N LYS A 134 3.05 -14.77 11.16
CA LYS A 134 4.27 -14.82 12.00
C LYS A 134 5.29 -15.88 11.54
N GLU A 135 4.90 -16.80 10.66
CA GLU A 135 5.76 -17.87 10.13
C GLU A 135 6.39 -17.52 8.79
N VAL A 136 6.06 -16.35 8.27
CA VAL A 136 6.57 -15.87 6.97
C VAL A 136 7.26 -14.51 7.13
N GLU A 137 8.10 -14.20 6.15
CA GLU A 137 8.71 -12.88 5.98
C GLU A 137 8.09 -12.24 4.75
N MET A 138 7.51 -11.05 4.92
CA MET A 138 6.95 -10.30 3.79
C MET A 138 8.07 -9.58 3.03
N LEU A 139 7.97 -9.56 1.72
CA LEU A 139 8.91 -8.90 0.82
C LEU A 139 8.24 -7.70 0.15
N LEU A 140 9.04 -6.82 -0.47
CA LEU A 140 8.47 -5.77 -1.31
C LEU A 140 7.57 -6.42 -2.36
N PRO A 141 6.31 -5.97 -2.49
CA PRO A 141 5.39 -6.66 -3.40
C PRO A 141 5.75 -6.46 -4.86
N VAL A 142 6.45 -5.39 -5.19
CA VAL A 142 6.80 -5.06 -6.59
C VAL A 142 8.27 -4.67 -6.70
N LYS A 143 8.84 -4.90 -7.86
CA LYS A 143 10.12 -4.32 -8.27
C LYS A 143 9.77 -2.93 -8.81
N ILE A 144 10.12 -1.91 -8.03
CA ILE A 144 9.73 -0.53 -8.30
C ILE A 144 10.64 0.03 -9.39
N GLY A 145 10.06 0.46 -10.52
CA GLY A 145 10.81 1.09 -11.60
C GLY A 145 11.12 2.54 -11.26
N ASP A 146 10.08 3.30 -11.03
CA ASP A 146 10.16 4.72 -10.72
C ASP A 146 9.19 5.07 -9.61
N TYR A 147 9.44 6.21 -8.96
CA TYR A 147 8.62 6.73 -7.88
C TYR A 147 8.46 8.23 -8.06
N THR A 148 7.23 8.69 -8.08
CA THR A 148 6.89 10.12 -8.09
C THR A 148 6.06 10.42 -6.87
N ASP A 149 6.48 11.40 -6.09
CA ASP A 149 5.78 11.83 -4.89
C ASP A 149 4.97 13.09 -5.20
N PHE A 150 3.68 13.04 -4.93
CA PHE A 150 2.74 14.14 -5.18
C PHE A 150 2.33 14.82 -3.88
N TYR A 151 2.37 16.13 -3.89
CA TYR A 151 2.07 17.02 -2.78
C TYR A 151 0.58 17.41 -2.83
N SER A 152 -0.30 16.41 -2.77
CA SER A 152 -1.72 16.55 -3.17
C SER A 152 -2.72 16.80 -2.04
N SER A 153 -2.34 16.56 -0.76
CA SER A 153 -3.22 16.85 0.38
C SER A 153 -3.12 18.30 0.77
N ILE A 154 -4.24 19.03 0.77
CA ILE A 154 -4.25 20.45 1.12
C ILE A 154 -3.86 20.66 2.59
N GLU A 155 -4.25 19.74 3.47
CA GLU A 155 -3.92 19.79 4.89
C GLU A 155 -2.41 19.62 5.08
N HIS A 156 -1.85 18.60 4.46
CA HIS A 156 -0.41 18.32 4.53
C HIS A 156 0.39 19.47 3.89
N ALA A 157 0.03 19.89 2.68
CA ALA A 157 0.72 20.96 1.96
C ALA A 157 0.69 22.29 2.75
N THR A 158 -0.42 22.60 3.40
CA THR A 158 -0.55 23.78 4.25
C THR A 158 0.36 23.68 5.49
N ASN A 159 0.32 22.53 6.15
CA ASN A 159 1.09 22.31 7.39
C ASN A 159 2.60 22.37 7.10
N VAL A 160 3.06 21.68 6.07
CA VAL A 160 4.47 21.71 5.66
C VAL A 160 4.85 23.11 5.16
N GLY A 161 3.97 23.73 4.37
CA GLY A 161 4.20 25.09 3.87
C GLY A 161 4.44 26.10 5.00
N LYS A 162 3.72 25.99 6.10
CA LYS A 162 3.89 26.85 7.28
C LYS A 162 5.26 26.67 7.96
N MET A 163 5.90 25.53 7.79
CA MET A 163 7.25 25.31 8.34
C MET A 163 8.32 26.07 7.56
N PHE A 164 8.08 26.33 6.28
CA PHE A 164 9.09 26.87 5.37
C PHE A 164 8.78 28.29 4.85
N ARG A 165 7.54 28.74 4.99
CA ARG A 165 7.05 30.00 4.42
C ARG A 165 6.15 30.74 5.41
N ASP A 166 5.81 31.98 5.08
CA ASP A 166 4.82 32.77 5.79
C ASP A 166 3.50 31.97 5.85
N PRO A 167 2.91 31.78 7.05
CA PRO A 167 1.64 31.04 7.18
C PRO A 167 0.50 31.55 6.30
N GLU A 168 0.45 32.87 6.00
CA GLU A 168 -0.57 33.44 5.11
C GLU A 168 -0.36 33.00 3.65
N ASN A 169 0.84 32.59 3.30
CA ASN A 169 1.25 32.18 1.95
C ASN A 169 1.82 30.77 1.95
N ALA A 170 1.25 29.87 2.78
CA ALA A 170 1.73 28.50 2.92
C ALA A 170 1.67 27.72 1.61
N LEU A 171 0.66 27.98 0.77
CA LEU A 171 0.48 27.32 -0.53
C LEU A 171 0.92 28.28 -1.64
N LEU A 172 1.77 27.81 -2.55
CA LEU A 172 2.16 28.56 -3.73
C LEU A 172 0.97 28.68 -4.71
N PRO A 173 0.90 29.74 -5.53
CA PRO A 173 -0.25 29.99 -6.43
C PRO A 173 -0.59 28.82 -7.36
N ASN A 174 0.41 28.08 -7.82
CA ASN A 174 0.22 26.96 -8.75
C ASN A 174 -0.32 25.70 -8.06
N TRP A 175 -0.27 25.62 -6.73
CA TRP A 175 -0.62 24.39 -6.00
C TRP A 175 -2.06 23.93 -6.30
N ARG A 176 -2.99 24.87 -6.47
CA ARG A 176 -4.42 24.56 -6.73
C ARG A 176 -4.70 24.22 -8.20
N HIS A 177 -3.70 24.32 -9.08
CA HIS A 177 -3.91 24.24 -10.52
C HIS A 177 -3.16 23.09 -11.20
N LEU A 178 -2.13 22.56 -10.57
CA LEU A 178 -1.37 21.44 -11.13
C LEU A 178 -0.95 20.46 -10.02
N PRO A 179 -0.75 19.19 -10.36
CA PRO A 179 -0.30 18.20 -9.37
C PRO A 179 1.20 18.39 -9.09
N VAL A 180 1.49 19.19 -8.07
CA VAL A 180 2.89 19.44 -7.66
C VAL A 180 3.49 18.11 -7.13
N GLY A 181 4.68 17.79 -7.60
CA GLY A 181 5.37 16.57 -7.20
C GLY A 181 6.84 16.59 -7.56
N TYR A 182 7.57 15.58 -7.14
CA TYR A 182 8.97 15.41 -7.49
C TYR A 182 9.28 13.94 -7.73
N HIS A 183 10.36 13.66 -8.45
CA HIS A 183 10.83 12.30 -8.67
C HIS A 183 11.63 11.85 -7.46
N GLY A 184 11.06 10.90 -6.72
CA GLY A 184 11.71 10.32 -5.54
C GLY A 184 12.66 9.19 -5.90
N ARG A 185 13.32 8.66 -4.88
CA ARG A 185 14.27 7.56 -5.04
C ARG A 185 13.60 6.21 -4.71
N ALA A 186 13.40 5.39 -5.72
CA ALA A 186 12.79 4.07 -5.56
C ALA A 186 13.68 3.11 -4.74
N SER A 187 15.01 3.27 -4.82
CA SER A 187 15.96 2.33 -4.21
C SER A 187 15.97 2.35 -2.68
N SER A 188 15.41 3.37 -2.04
CA SER A 188 15.33 3.44 -0.57
C SER A 188 13.94 3.07 -0.02
N ILE A 189 13.06 2.53 -0.86
CA ILE A 189 11.76 2.02 -0.40
C ILE A 189 11.95 0.59 0.12
N VAL A 190 11.57 0.38 1.38
CA VAL A 190 11.77 -0.89 2.09
C VAL A 190 10.45 -1.35 2.72
N VAL A 191 10.39 -2.64 3.08
CA VAL A 191 9.17 -3.22 3.71
C VAL A 191 9.03 -2.72 5.15
N SER A 192 7.79 -2.73 5.64
CA SER A 192 7.47 -2.46 7.05
C SER A 192 8.29 -3.33 7.99
N GLY A 193 8.78 -2.75 9.06
CA GLY A 193 9.63 -3.44 10.05
C GLY A 193 11.11 -3.27 9.81
N THR A 194 11.53 -2.76 8.66
CA THR A 194 12.94 -2.46 8.38
C THR A 194 13.37 -1.27 9.24
N PRO A 195 14.45 -1.41 10.05
CA PRO A 195 14.96 -0.27 10.82
C PRO A 195 15.46 0.85 9.91
N ILE A 196 15.09 2.07 10.23
CA ILE A 196 15.50 3.27 9.47
C ILE A 196 16.67 3.94 10.22
N ASN A 197 17.77 4.15 9.52
CA ASN A 197 18.93 4.84 10.06
C ASN A 197 18.73 6.36 9.97
N ARG A 198 19.08 7.07 11.06
CA ARG A 198 19.07 8.52 11.05
C ARG A 198 20.09 9.04 10.02
N PRO A 199 19.67 9.80 9.00
CA PRO A 199 20.61 10.25 7.97
C PRO A 199 21.54 11.33 8.48
N LYS A 200 22.68 11.45 7.80
CA LYS A 200 23.61 12.57 7.99
C LYS A 200 23.59 13.43 6.72
N GLY A 201 23.59 14.74 6.91
CA GLY A 201 23.58 15.66 5.77
C GLY A 201 23.93 17.06 6.23
N GLN A 202 23.93 18.00 5.28
CA GLN A 202 24.06 19.42 5.59
C GLN A 202 22.72 19.97 6.07
N PHE A 203 22.79 20.82 7.07
CA PHE A 203 21.63 21.59 7.52
C PHE A 203 22.11 22.98 7.94
N LYS A 204 21.20 23.96 7.88
CA LYS A 204 21.49 25.33 8.27
C LYS A 204 20.21 25.96 8.79
N ASP A 205 20.24 26.40 10.04
CA ASP A 205 19.15 27.18 10.59
C ASP A 205 19.50 28.69 10.57
N ALA A 206 18.53 29.52 10.92
CA ALA A 206 18.65 30.98 10.82
C ALA A 206 19.80 31.56 11.66
N ASN A 207 20.22 30.89 12.71
CA ASN A 207 21.24 31.35 13.65
C ASN A 207 22.66 30.89 13.26
N MET A 208 22.81 30.21 12.13
CA MET A 208 24.10 29.68 11.67
C MET A 208 24.64 30.48 10.51
N ASP A 209 25.91 30.91 10.59
CA ASP A 209 26.59 31.62 9.50
C ASP A 209 26.83 30.68 8.30
N LYS A 210 27.18 29.42 8.59
CA LYS A 210 27.50 28.40 7.59
C LYS A 210 26.74 27.11 7.88
N PRO A 211 26.49 26.30 6.86
CA PRO A 211 25.87 25.00 7.13
C PRO A 211 26.82 24.10 7.93
N ALA A 212 26.22 23.25 8.77
CA ALA A 212 26.93 22.17 9.46
C ALA A 212 26.60 20.82 8.78
N PHE A 213 27.43 19.84 9.01
CA PHE A 213 27.21 18.48 8.55
C PHE A 213 27.12 17.55 9.77
N GLY A 214 26.08 16.75 9.85
CA GLY A 214 25.91 15.82 10.97
C GLY A 214 24.59 15.05 10.87
N PRO A 215 24.26 14.27 11.91
CA PRO A 215 22.98 13.58 11.95
C PRO A 215 21.81 14.56 11.99
N SER A 216 20.74 14.25 11.26
CA SER A 216 19.51 15.04 11.29
C SER A 216 19.00 15.19 12.72
N ARG A 217 18.58 16.40 13.08
CA ARG A 217 18.02 16.74 14.39
C ARG A 217 16.48 16.79 14.35
N SER A 218 15.89 16.68 13.15
CA SER A 218 14.45 16.89 12.94
C SER A 218 13.86 15.78 12.08
N MET A 219 13.84 14.56 12.63
CA MET A 219 13.20 13.43 11.97
C MET A 219 11.68 13.53 12.09
N ASP A 220 10.98 13.27 11.01
CA ASP A 220 9.53 13.32 10.91
C ASP A 220 9.03 12.15 10.05
N PHE A 221 7.74 11.86 10.10
CA PHE A 221 7.08 10.85 9.28
C PHE A 221 5.96 11.49 8.48
N GLU A 222 5.64 10.88 7.35
CA GLU A 222 4.45 11.26 6.57
C GLU A 222 3.66 9.99 6.27
N LEU A 223 2.44 9.91 6.80
CA LEU A 223 1.54 8.80 6.49
C LEU A 223 0.82 9.07 5.18
N GLU A 224 1.07 8.23 4.20
CA GLU A 224 0.61 8.42 2.83
C GLU A 224 -0.11 7.20 2.29
N LEU A 225 -0.82 7.40 1.18
CA LEU A 225 -1.31 6.34 0.31
C LEU A 225 -0.50 6.37 -0.97
N ALA A 226 0.18 5.27 -1.27
CA ALA A 226 0.86 5.10 -2.55
C ALA A 226 0.02 4.17 -3.43
N PHE A 227 -0.16 4.53 -4.70
CA PHE A 227 -0.78 3.65 -5.68
C PHE A 227 0.30 3.04 -6.59
N ILE A 228 0.05 1.81 -7.00
CA ILE A 228 0.93 1.07 -7.89
C ILE A 228 0.27 1.04 -9.26
N THR A 229 0.97 1.53 -10.29
CA THR A 229 0.46 1.48 -11.64
C THR A 229 0.61 0.07 -12.21
N GLY A 230 -0.41 -0.40 -12.90
CA GLY A 230 -0.46 -1.75 -13.45
C GLY A 230 -0.52 -1.80 -14.97
N LYS A 231 -0.36 -0.66 -15.62
CA LYS A 231 -0.47 -0.53 -17.08
C LYS A 231 0.47 0.58 -17.54
N SER A 232 1.12 0.38 -18.67
CA SER A 232 2.04 1.36 -19.26
C SER A 232 1.37 2.14 -20.38
N THR A 233 1.92 3.32 -20.69
CA THR A 233 1.58 4.11 -21.88
C THR A 233 2.74 3.99 -22.89
N GLN A 234 2.46 4.32 -24.13
CA GLN A 234 3.51 4.53 -25.12
C GLN A 234 4.13 5.91 -24.91
N LEU A 235 5.37 6.08 -25.33
CA LEU A 235 6.05 7.38 -25.23
C LEU A 235 5.25 8.45 -25.98
N GLY A 236 4.94 9.54 -25.28
CA GLY A 236 4.15 10.63 -25.82
C GLY A 236 2.64 10.48 -25.64
N GLU A 237 2.19 9.33 -25.15
CA GLU A 237 0.76 9.09 -24.89
C GLU A 237 0.36 9.65 -23.52
N SER A 238 -0.76 10.35 -23.46
CA SER A 238 -1.33 10.83 -22.21
C SER A 238 -2.55 10.00 -21.81
N ILE A 239 -2.87 9.98 -20.53
CA ILE A 239 -4.02 9.27 -19.97
C ILE A 239 -5.10 10.32 -19.64
N ALA A 240 -6.31 10.12 -20.16
CA ALA A 240 -7.44 10.95 -19.78
C ALA A 240 -7.84 10.67 -18.32
N THR A 241 -8.31 11.69 -17.62
CA THR A 241 -8.68 11.58 -16.19
C THR A 241 -9.70 10.44 -15.97
N GLN A 242 -10.65 10.29 -16.89
CA GLN A 242 -11.69 9.26 -16.82
C GLN A 242 -11.13 7.83 -16.94
N GLU A 243 -9.93 7.70 -17.48
CA GLU A 243 -9.26 6.40 -17.69
C GLU A 243 -8.23 6.10 -16.60
N ALA A 244 -7.91 7.07 -15.75
CA ALA A 244 -6.80 6.96 -14.78
C ALA A 244 -6.96 5.75 -13.85
N GLU A 245 -8.20 5.44 -13.43
CA GLU A 245 -8.48 4.31 -12.56
C GLU A 245 -8.04 2.97 -13.16
N ASP A 246 -8.11 2.82 -14.49
CA ASP A 246 -7.70 1.59 -15.18
C ASP A 246 -6.19 1.34 -15.11
N TYR A 247 -5.43 2.39 -14.84
CA TYR A 247 -3.97 2.30 -14.70
C TYR A 247 -3.52 1.97 -13.28
N ILE A 248 -4.42 2.03 -12.29
CA ILE A 248 -4.10 1.73 -10.89
C ILE A 248 -4.35 0.25 -10.63
N PHE A 249 -3.31 -0.48 -10.24
CA PHE A 249 -3.42 -1.87 -9.80
C PHE A 249 -3.95 -1.95 -8.37
N GLY A 250 -3.40 -1.16 -7.47
CA GLY A 250 -3.78 -1.19 -6.06
C GLY A 250 -3.10 -0.09 -5.27
N MET A 251 -3.36 -0.09 -3.97
CA MET A 251 -2.83 0.92 -3.05
C MET A 251 -2.17 0.26 -1.85
N VAL A 252 -1.19 0.95 -1.28
CA VAL A 252 -0.51 0.57 -0.04
C VAL A 252 -0.40 1.77 0.88
N LEU A 253 -0.30 1.53 2.18
CA LEU A 253 0.15 2.55 3.13
C LEU A 253 1.65 2.75 2.93
N PHE A 254 2.07 3.99 3.03
CA PHE A 254 3.45 4.39 2.78
C PHE A 254 3.86 5.40 3.86
N ASN A 255 5.10 5.29 4.34
CA ASN A 255 5.66 6.28 5.26
C ASN A 255 6.84 6.95 4.56
N ASP A 256 6.69 8.23 4.22
CA ASP A 256 7.79 9.01 3.67
C ASP A 256 8.59 9.65 4.81
N TRP A 257 9.56 8.90 5.33
CA TRP A 257 10.45 9.40 6.37
C TRP A 257 11.17 10.66 5.93
N SER A 258 11.16 11.68 6.78
CA SER A 258 11.62 13.04 6.43
C SER A 258 12.65 13.52 7.44
N ALA A 259 13.80 14.01 6.94
CA ALA A 259 14.79 14.71 7.75
C ALA A 259 14.61 16.22 7.47
N ARG A 260 13.72 16.86 8.24
CA ARG A 260 13.22 18.21 7.96
C ARG A 260 14.31 19.29 7.94
N ASP A 261 15.32 19.18 8.78
CA ASP A 261 16.42 20.14 8.83
C ASP A 261 17.31 20.06 7.57
N ILE A 262 17.55 18.83 7.10
CA ILE A 262 18.29 18.60 5.84
C ILE A 262 17.43 19.09 4.67
N GLN A 263 16.14 18.71 4.65
CA GLN A 263 15.19 19.12 3.62
C GLN A 263 15.09 20.64 3.50
N ALA A 264 14.99 21.35 4.63
CA ALA A 264 14.85 22.81 4.66
C ALA A 264 16.05 23.51 4.01
N TRP A 265 17.25 22.94 4.12
CA TRP A 265 18.46 23.49 3.53
C TRP A 265 18.60 23.16 2.04
N GLU A 266 18.19 21.97 1.62
CA GLU A 266 18.49 21.47 0.27
C GLU A 266 17.39 21.71 -0.77
N TYR A 267 16.12 21.94 -0.34
CA TYR A 267 14.98 21.79 -1.26
C TYR A 267 14.88 22.86 -2.35
N VAL A 268 15.51 24.01 -2.16
CA VAL A 268 15.51 25.07 -3.16
C VAL A 268 16.78 24.95 -4.01
N PRO A 269 16.70 24.94 -5.36
CA PRO A 269 15.53 25.19 -6.23
C PRO A 269 14.81 23.94 -6.76
N LEU A 270 15.33 22.74 -6.57
CA LEU A 270 14.90 21.55 -7.31
C LEU A 270 13.96 20.61 -6.52
N GLY A 271 13.69 20.94 -5.26
CA GLY A 271 12.85 20.12 -4.41
C GLY A 271 13.66 19.21 -3.48
N PRO A 272 12.99 18.38 -2.67
CA PRO A 272 13.69 17.55 -1.69
C PRO A 272 14.57 16.48 -2.34
N PHE A 273 15.65 16.12 -1.64
CA PHE A 273 16.61 15.13 -2.12
C PHE A 273 17.05 14.22 -0.95
N LEU A 274 18.15 14.56 -0.25
CA LEU A 274 18.70 13.70 0.82
C LEU A 274 17.75 13.59 2.02
N GLY A 275 17.02 14.63 2.32
CA GLY A 275 16.08 14.68 3.44
C GLY A 275 14.87 13.76 3.28
N LYS A 276 14.68 13.18 2.09
CA LYS A 276 13.57 12.30 1.73
C LYS A 276 14.02 10.95 1.17
N ASN A 277 15.31 10.75 0.90
CA ASN A 277 15.81 9.58 0.17
C ASN A 277 16.86 8.81 0.98
N PHE A 278 16.54 8.52 2.24
CA PHE A 278 17.36 7.71 3.13
C PHE A 278 16.58 6.51 3.63
N GLY A 279 17.28 5.46 4.05
CA GLY A 279 16.61 4.26 4.54
C GLY A 279 17.55 3.30 5.20
#